data_ca021204ed643bb52c4c959d605ec8f4
#
_entry.id   ca021204ed643bb52c4c959d605ec8f4
#
_cell.length_a   1.000
_cell.length_b   1.000
_cell.length_c   1.000
_cell.angle_alpha   90.00
_cell.angle_beta   90.00
_cell.angle_gamma   90.00
#
_symmetry.space_group_name_H-M   'P 1'
#
loop_
_entity.id
_entity.type
_entity.pdbx_description
1 polymer ?
#
loop_
_entity_poly.entity_id
_entity_poly.type
_entity_poly.pdbx_seq_one_letter_code
_entity_poly.pdbx_strand_id
1 'polypeptide(L)'
;VPSLFQASSSPVPGIGPAEGPAARIYDNGFIRPDARSTRTTDYGYTELAQIQDNTLSFTASGGERQEVSQSSTAAATGWSEEADHVSAPYLKLRYQSDLGNGWSAGPSIHVSFAEINGSRRGLNTMSAREQMDTFDVTATDVYDITGLDLPREVPYTGAPNIVAPLVPNQPVAGSRLFTPTLRTSDIALWNDTIDESLDLDTWSLAFGAEASYRFDNRFHASLGAGIALNVASWKAMRSNQLLQQINNGAPVVIDSSSADNIGSSILWGFYLQASAGYQLNESWSLEVNLRHDHTEDLNGSVGGSVFDVDLSGFSAGLGLGYSF
;
A
#
# COMPACT_ATOMS: atom_id res chain seq x y z
N VAL A 1 -3.55 -6.90 -8.77
CA VAL A 1 -4.72 -7.37 -8.00
C VAL A 1 -5.69 -7.99 -9.00
N PRO A 2 -6.20 -9.20 -8.77
CA PRO A 2 -7.21 -9.80 -9.64
C PRO A 2 -8.53 -9.01 -9.55
N SER A 3 -9.20 -8.80 -10.69
CA SER A 3 -10.55 -8.22 -10.70
C SER A 3 -11.53 -9.21 -10.11
N LEU A 4 -12.34 -8.77 -9.16
CA LEU A 4 -13.38 -9.56 -8.51
C LEU A 4 -14.74 -9.36 -9.18
N PHE A 5 -15.00 -8.16 -9.70
CA PHE A 5 -16.27 -7.78 -10.30
C PHE A 5 -16.18 -7.69 -11.81
N GLN A 6 -17.31 -7.92 -12.49
CA GLN A 6 -17.43 -7.74 -13.92
C GLN A 6 -18.61 -6.82 -14.25
N ALA A 7 -18.38 -5.83 -15.11
CA ALA A 7 -19.44 -5.00 -15.63
C ALA A 7 -20.39 -5.83 -16.51
N SER A 8 -21.68 -5.64 -16.34
CA SER A 8 -22.71 -6.26 -17.16
C SER A 8 -23.87 -5.30 -17.42
N SER A 9 -24.69 -5.60 -18.41
CA SER A 9 -25.92 -4.86 -18.65
C SER A 9 -27.00 -5.78 -19.22
N SER A 10 -28.22 -5.59 -18.74
CA SER A 10 -29.41 -6.21 -19.27
C SER A 10 -30.34 -5.14 -19.83
N PRO A 11 -30.88 -5.30 -21.06
CA PRO A 11 -31.78 -4.33 -21.64
C PRO A 11 -33.12 -4.27 -20.87
N VAL A 12 -33.74 -3.11 -20.90
CA VAL A 12 -35.12 -2.97 -20.40
C VAL A 12 -36.05 -3.85 -21.22
N PRO A 13 -36.81 -4.77 -20.62
CA PRO A 13 -37.67 -5.69 -21.36
C PRO A 13 -38.85 -4.95 -22.01
N GLY A 14 -39.35 -5.50 -23.11
CA GLY A 14 -40.63 -5.09 -23.73
C GLY A 14 -40.61 -3.80 -24.56
N ILE A 15 -39.59 -2.94 -24.43
CA ILE A 15 -39.57 -1.63 -25.12
C ILE A 15 -39.23 -1.71 -26.61
N GLY A 16 -38.75 -2.87 -27.10
CA GLY A 16 -38.34 -3.03 -28.49
C GLY A 16 -37.20 -2.09 -28.93
N PRO A 17 -36.89 -1.98 -30.24
CA PRO A 17 -35.88 -1.06 -30.75
C PRO A 17 -36.30 0.40 -30.58
N ALA A 18 -35.33 1.32 -30.47
CA ALA A 18 -35.58 2.76 -30.36
C ALA A 18 -36.22 3.34 -31.64
N GLU A 19 -35.92 2.73 -32.78
CA GLU A 19 -36.39 3.17 -34.08
C GLU A 19 -37.21 2.06 -34.78
N GLY A 20 -38.02 2.47 -35.74
CA GLY A 20 -38.86 1.58 -36.52
C GLY A 20 -40.17 1.15 -35.83
N PRO A 21 -41.12 0.61 -36.64
CA PRO A 21 -42.40 0.16 -36.15
C PRO A 21 -42.21 -1.19 -35.43
N ALA A 22 -42.33 -1.18 -34.11
CA ALA A 22 -42.27 -2.38 -33.26
C ALA A 22 -43.36 -2.32 -32.20
N ALA A 23 -43.89 -3.48 -31.83
CA ALA A 23 -44.73 -3.57 -30.64
C ALA A 23 -43.88 -3.28 -29.40
N ARG A 24 -44.37 -2.43 -28.49
CA ARG A 24 -43.71 -2.01 -27.28
C ARG A 24 -44.65 -2.15 -26.11
N ILE A 25 -44.14 -2.70 -25.05
CA ILE A 25 -44.85 -2.87 -23.77
C ILE A 25 -44.11 -2.07 -22.73
N TYR A 26 -44.82 -1.19 -22.05
CA TYR A 26 -44.32 -0.35 -20.98
C TYR A 26 -45.03 -0.65 -19.67
N ASP A 27 -44.47 -0.25 -18.55
CA ASP A 27 -45.12 -0.41 -17.24
C ASP A 27 -46.45 0.37 -17.17
N ASN A 28 -46.52 1.49 -17.88
CA ASN A 28 -47.64 2.40 -17.89
C ASN A 28 -48.40 2.47 -19.26
N GLY A 29 -48.25 1.42 -20.10
CA GLY A 29 -49.00 1.33 -21.33
C GLY A 29 -48.37 0.46 -22.42
N PHE A 30 -48.87 0.61 -23.64
CA PHE A 30 -48.39 -0.17 -24.77
C PHE A 30 -48.58 0.57 -26.09
N ILE A 31 -47.78 0.19 -27.09
CA ILE A 31 -47.89 0.62 -28.48
C ILE A 31 -47.92 -0.63 -29.38
N ARG A 32 -48.94 -0.76 -30.24
CA ARG A 32 -49.03 -1.76 -31.29
C ARG A 32 -48.96 -1.09 -32.64
N PRO A 33 -47.95 -1.28 -33.45
CA PRO A 33 -47.78 -0.63 -34.73
C PRO A 33 -48.71 -1.23 -35.80
N ASP A 34 -49.13 -0.41 -36.73
CA ASP A 34 -49.64 -0.88 -38.01
C ASP A 34 -48.50 -1.07 -39.00
N ALA A 35 -48.31 -2.29 -39.48
CA ALA A 35 -47.26 -2.62 -40.45
C ALA A 35 -47.40 -1.90 -41.80
N ARG A 36 -48.57 -1.30 -42.08
CA ARG A 36 -48.90 -0.67 -43.34
C ARG A 36 -48.91 0.87 -43.30
N SER A 37 -48.70 1.43 -42.12
CA SER A 37 -48.76 2.87 -41.91
C SER A 37 -47.71 3.37 -40.92
N THR A 38 -47.60 4.67 -40.76
CA THR A 38 -46.75 5.31 -39.70
C THR A 38 -47.50 5.46 -38.38
N ARG A 39 -48.69 4.88 -38.26
CA ARG A 39 -49.54 4.96 -37.07
C ARG A 39 -49.66 3.63 -36.38
N THR A 40 -50.24 3.65 -35.20
CA THR A 40 -50.58 2.45 -34.41
C THR A 40 -51.83 1.80 -34.94
N THR A 41 -51.99 0.49 -34.71
CA THR A 41 -53.31 -0.18 -34.77
C THR A 41 -54.06 0.02 -33.46
N ASP A 42 -53.30 0.12 -32.37
CA ASP A 42 -53.83 0.20 -31.03
C ASP A 42 -52.75 0.74 -30.06
N TYR A 43 -53.18 1.36 -28.99
CA TYR A 43 -52.30 1.88 -27.91
C TYR A 43 -53.10 2.01 -26.62
N GLY A 44 -52.38 2.03 -25.48
CA GLY A 44 -53.02 2.27 -24.21
C GLY A 44 -52.06 2.99 -23.25
N TYR A 45 -52.61 3.74 -22.32
CA TYR A 45 -51.89 4.44 -21.26
C TYR A 45 -52.71 4.43 -19.97
N THR A 46 -52.02 4.51 -18.82
CA THR A 46 -52.65 4.33 -17.51
C THR A 46 -53.01 5.64 -16.81
N GLU A 47 -52.34 6.75 -17.15
CA GLU A 47 -52.46 8.01 -16.45
C GLU A 47 -52.47 9.21 -17.37
N LEU A 48 -53.24 10.23 -17.04
CA LEU A 48 -53.29 11.50 -17.82
C LEU A 48 -51.96 12.26 -17.78
N ALA A 49 -51.16 12.06 -16.74
CA ALA A 49 -49.83 12.68 -16.62
C ALA A 49 -48.86 12.24 -17.75
N GLN A 50 -49.12 11.14 -18.43
CA GLN A 50 -48.38 10.69 -19.60
C GLN A 50 -48.56 11.59 -20.83
N ILE A 51 -49.68 12.34 -20.85
CA ILE A 51 -49.98 13.31 -21.88
C ILE A 51 -49.57 14.69 -21.40
N GLN A 52 -48.51 15.24 -21.97
CA GLN A 52 -48.04 16.57 -21.65
C GLN A 52 -47.90 17.37 -22.97
N ASP A 53 -48.60 18.51 -23.06
CA ASP A 53 -48.61 19.34 -24.26
C ASP A 53 -48.90 18.51 -25.49
N ASN A 54 -47.94 18.37 -26.42
CA ASN A 54 -48.04 17.63 -27.66
C ASN A 54 -47.32 16.27 -27.61
N THR A 55 -47.10 15.72 -26.41
CA THR A 55 -46.36 14.47 -26.26
C THR A 55 -47.11 13.44 -25.41
N LEU A 56 -46.91 12.17 -25.75
CA LEU A 56 -47.33 11.02 -24.97
C LEU A 56 -46.07 10.25 -24.55
N SER A 57 -45.83 10.14 -23.24
CA SER A 57 -44.63 9.50 -22.68
C SER A 57 -44.95 8.16 -22.06
N PHE A 58 -44.07 7.19 -22.29
CA PHE A 58 -44.14 5.87 -21.68
C PHE A 58 -42.85 5.52 -20.98
N THR A 59 -42.97 4.76 -19.86
CA THR A 59 -41.86 4.29 -19.09
C THR A 59 -41.87 2.78 -18.93
N ALA A 60 -40.71 2.17 -18.98
CA ALA A 60 -40.53 0.77 -18.68
C ALA A 60 -39.28 0.58 -17.80
N SER A 61 -39.38 -0.30 -16.82
CA SER A 61 -38.32 -0.67 -15.91
C SER A 61 -37.87 -2.11 -16.10
N GLY A 62 -36.91 -2.55 -15.31
CA GLY A 62 -36.43 -3.93 -15.30
C GLY A 62 -35.14 -4.15 -16.09
N GLY A 63 -34.53 -3.12 -16.62
CA GLY A 63 -33.15 -3.16 -17.08
C GLY A 63 -32.19 -3.09 -15.90
N GLU A 64 -30.98 -3.63 -16.07
CA GLU A 64 -29.90 -3.55 -15.10
C GLU A 64 -28.62 -3.09 -15.80
N ARG A 65 -27.83 -2.27 -15.11
CA ARG A 65 -26.50 -1.85 -15.54
C ARG A 65 -25.54 -1.96 -14.38
N GLN A 66 -24.42 -2.64 -14.59
CA GLN A 66 -23.35 -2.75 -13.62
C GLN A 66 -22.12 -2.02 -14.13
N GLU A 67 -21.58 -1.16 -13.31
CA GLU A 67 -20.35 -0.41 -13.58
C GLU A 67 -19.29 -0.81 -12.57
N VAL A 68 -18.07 -1.06 -13.06
CA VAL A 68 -16.93 -1.40 -12.22
C VAL A 68 -15.90 -0.29 -12.33
N SER A 69 -15.48 0.21 -11.19
CA SER A 69 -14.37 1.17 -11.07
C SER A 69 -13.25 0.59 -10.24
N GLN A 70 -12.00 0.88 -10.59
CA GLN A 70 -10.81 0.41 -9.89
C GLN A 70 -9.87 1.55 -9.61
N SER A 71 -9.24 1.51 -8.43
CA SER A 71 -8.15 2.40 -8.06
C SER A 71 -7.10 1.64 -7.28
N SER A 72 -5.83 2.01 -7.43
CA SER A 72 -4.74 1.44 -6.65
C SER A 72 -3.72 2.51 -6.33
N THR A 73 -3.11 2.38 -5.15
CA THR A 73 -1.99 3.21 -4.71
C THR A 73 -0.89 2.29 -4.23
N ALA A 74 0.33 2.55 -4.70
CA ALA A 74 1.53 1.93 -4.16
C ALA A 74 2.15 2.91 -3.15
N ALA A 75 2.59 2.38 -2.01
CA ALA A 75 3.33 3.17 -1.02
C ALA A 75 4.84 2.87 -1.14
N ALA A 76 5.66 3.88 -0.84
CA ALA A 76 7.09 3.66 -0.67
C ALA A 76 7.31 2.82 0.59
N THR A 77 8.08 1.74 0.48
CA THR A 77 8.26 0.75 1.54
C THR A 77 9.59 0.83 2.25
N GLY A 78 10.39 1.84 1.94
CA GLY A 78 11.65 2.07 2.64
C GLY A 78 11.41 2.50 4.09
N TRP A 79 12.18 1.93 4.99
CA TRP A 79 12.25 2.33 6.39
C TRP A 79 13.71 2.41 6.81
N SER A 80 14.00 3.24 7.79
CA SER A 80 15.30 3.32 8.44
C SER A 80 15.09 3.29 9.94
N GLU A 81 15.98 2.62 10.64
CA GLU A 81 16.02 2.56 12.09
C GLU A 81 17.45 2.85 12.55
N GLU A 82 17.60 3.76 13.48
CA GLU A 82 18.87 4.01 14.15
C GLU A 82 18.87 3.25 15.46
N ALA A 83 19.89 2.42 15.68
CA ALA A 83 20.04 1.70 16.93
C ALA A 83 20.42 2.71 18.04
N ASP A 84 19.49 3.02 18.92
CA ASP A 84 19.68 4.00 19.98
C ASP A 84 20.84 3.63 20.91
N HIS A 85 20.97 2.35 21.28
CA HIS A 85 22.05 1.86 22.16
C HIS A 85 22.42 0.41 21.85
N VAL A 86 23.66 0.20 21.46
CA VAL A 86 24.24 -1.14 21.31
C VAL A 86 25.28 -1.37 22.39
N SER A 87 25.12 -2.44 23.16
CA SER A 87 26.10 -2.85 24.16
C SER A 87 27.15 -3.76 23.52
N ALA A 88 28.40 -3.34 23.54
CA ALA A 88 29.52 -4.09 22.98
C ALA A 88 30.60 -4.34 24.02
N PRO A 89 30.65 -5.54 24.63
CA PRO A 89 31.79 -5.91 25.45
C PRO A 89 33.07 -5.90 24.63
N TYR A 90 34.16 -5.37 25.20
CA TYR A 90 35.42 -5.30 24.49
C TYR A 90 36.58 -5.74 25.36
N LEU A 91 37.62 -6.26 24.70
CA LEU A 91 38.94 -6.57 25.28
C LEU A 91 39.98 -5.75 24.53
N LYS A 92 40.83 -5.05 25.28
CA LYS A 92 41.96 -4.27 24.74
C LYS A 92 43.25 -4.79 25.30
N LEU A 93 44.18 -5.10 24.43
CA LEU A 93 45.57 -5.40 24.78
C LEU A 93 46.46 -4.29 24.22
N ARG A 94 47.35 -3.75 25.04
CA ARG A 94 48.34 -2.75 24.61
C ARG A 94 49.71 -3.05 25.15
N TYR A 95 50.71 -2.81 24.35
CA TYR A 95 52.10 -2.76 24.76
C TYR A 95 52.57 -1.32 24.66
N GLN A 96 53.19 -0.80 25.74
CA GLN A 96 53.65 0.60 25.76
C GLN A 96 55.13 0.66 26.12
N SER A 97 55.89 1.35 25.27
CA SER A 97 57.29 1.67 25.56
C SER A 97 57.39 3.10 26.09
N ASP A 98 58.17 3.27 27.16
CA ASP A 98 58.43 4.61 27.74
C ASP A 98 59.30 5.43 26.76
N LEU A 99 58.82 6.61 26.37
CA LEU A 99 59.49 7.55 25.51
C LEU A 99 60.13 8.72 26.31
N GLY A 100 59.99 8.70 27.64
CA GLY A 100 60.43 9.77 28.51
C GLY A 100 59.47 10.93 28.67
N ASN A 101 59.71 11.78 29.68
CA ASN A 101 58.87 12.96 29.95
C ASN A 101 57.36 12.67 30.14
N GLY A 102 57.02 11.47 30.64
CA GLY A 102 55.63 11.05 30.86
C GLY A 102 54.93 10.49 29.63
N TRP A 103 55.60 10.43 28.48
CA TRP A 103 55.07 9.84 27.26
C TRP A 103 55.39 8.38 27.12
N SER A 104 54.41 7.60 26.66
CA SER A 104 54.59 6.23 26.22
C SER A 104 53.79 5.99 24.94
N ALA A 105 54.27 5.07 24.12
CA ALA A 105 53.56 4.67 22.91
C ALA A 105 53.81 3.22 22.55
N GLY A 106 52.89 2.63 21.81
CA GLY A 106 53.03 1.28 21.28
C GLY A 106 51.80 0.71 20.60
N PRO A 107 51.88 -0.53 20.16
CA PRO A 107 50.77 -1.19 19.47
C PRO A 107 49.62 -1.54 20.43
N SER A 108 48.41 -1.55 19.86
CA SER A 108 47.20 -1.98 20.54
C SER A 108 46.37 -2.90 19.67
N ILE A 109 45.69 -3.86 20.32
CA ILE A 109 44.74 -4.78 19.70
C ILE A 109 43.45 -4.68 20.49
N HIS A 110 42.32 -4.58 19.76
CA HIS A 110 40.99 -4.53 20.36
C HIS A 110 40.15 -5.64 19.75
N VAL A 111 39.33 -6.30 20.58
CA VAL A 111 38.29 -7.24 20.14
C VAL A 111 36.99 -6.80 20.78
N SER A 112 35.94 -6.68 20.00
CA SER A 112 34.60 -6.41 20.52
C SER A 112 33.56 -7.23 19.79
N PHE A 113 32.39 -7.39 20.43
CA PHE A 113 31.25 -8.07 19.90
C PHE A 113 30.01 -7.18 20.09
N ALA A 114 29.17 -7.10 19.08
CA ALA A 114 27.91 -6.34 19.12
C ALA A 114 26.80 -7.10 18.43
N GLU A 115 25.59 -7.02 19.00
CA GLU A 115 24.35 -7.50 18.40
C GLU A 115 23.47 -6.31 18.07
N ILE A 116 22.97 -6.26 16.83
CA ILE A 116 22.11 -5.20 16.32
C ILE A 116 20.87 -5.86 15.73
N ASN A 117 19.69 -5.45 16.17
CA ASN A 117 18.43 -6.00 15.72
C ASN A 117 17.53 -4.86 15.26
N GLY A 118 16.98 -4.97 14.05
CA GLY A 118 16.00 -4.05 13.50
C GLY A 118 14.79 -4.80 13.00
N SER A 119 13.59 -4.24 13.22
CA SER A 119 12.38 -4.83 12.67
C SER A 119 11.30 -3.80 12.40
N ARG A 120 10.56 -4.00 11.33
CA ARG A 120 9.39 -3.20 10.99
C ARG A 120 8.23 -4.10 10.63
N ARG A 121 7.05 -3.82 11.16
CA ARG A 121 5.84 -4.61 10.94
C ARG A 121 4.73 -3.78 10.33
N GLY A 122 3.90 -4.43 9.48
CA GLY A 122 2.69 -3.84 8.93
C GLY A 122 2.96 -2.69 7.96
N LEU A 123 4.08 -2.69 7.25
CA LEU A 123 4.33 -1.73 6.18
C LEU A 123 3.34 -2.01 5.05
N ASN A 124 2.48 -1.04 4.76
CA ASN A 124 1.56 -1.14 3.63
C ASN A 124 2.29 -0.83 2.32
N THR A 125 2.39 -1.82 1.45
CA THR A 125 3.07 -1.70 0.15
C THR A 125 2.13 -1.31 -0.97
N MET A 126 0.87 -1.73 -0.87
CA MET A 126 -0.15 -1.46 -1.87
C MET A 126 -1.53 -1.47 -1.22
N SER A 127 -2.35 -0.51 -1.61
CA SER A 127 -3.79 -0.55 -1.37
C SER A 127 -4.51 -0.48 -2.70
N ALA A 128 -5.50 -1.35 -2.90
CA ALA A 128 -6.35 -1.33 -4.08
C ALA A 128 -7.82 -1.40 -3.66
N ARG A 129 -8.64 -0.75 -4.46
CA ARG A 129 -10.09 -0.73 -4.30
C ARG A 129 -10.74 -1.03 -5.64
N GLU A 130 -11.70 -1.93 -5.62
CA GLU A 130 -12.64 -2.16 -6.72
C GLU A 130 -14.06 -1.93 -6.18
N GLN A 131 -14.87 -1.23 -6.97
CA GLN A 131 -16.26 -0.93 -6.63
C GLN A 131 -17.12 -1.32 -7.78
N MET A 132 -18.19 -2.07 -7.51
CA MET A 132 -19.23 -2.40 -8.47
C MET A 132 -20.54 -1.73 -8.07
N ASP A 133 -20.98 -0.78 -8.89
CA ASP A 133 -22.27 -0.11 -8.75
C ASP A 133 -23.30 -0.79 -9.66
N THR A 134 -24.40 -1.23 -9.05
CA THR A 134 -25.53 -1.83 -9.76
C THR A 134 -26.69 -0.84 -9.80
N PHE A 135 -27.14 -0.55 -11.01
CA PHE A 135 -28.23 0.38 -11.29
C PHE A 135 -29.44 -0.35 -11.83
N ASP A 136 -30.61 0.01 -11.32
CA ASP A 136 -31.87 -0.26 -12.01
C ASP A 136 -32.04 0.76 -13.13
N VAL A 137 -32.40 0.30 -14.32
CA VAL A 137 -32.54 1.15 -15.50
C VAL A 137 -34.00 1.27 -15.91
N THR A 138 -34.47 2.51 -15.99
CA THR A 138 -35.78 2.84 -16.56
C THR A 138 -35.60 3.50 -17.93
N ALA A 139 -36.33 3.03 -18.93
CA ALA A 139 -36.39 3.64 -20.25
C ALA A 139 -37.65 4.50 -20.37
N THR A 140 -37.52 5.69 -20.96
CA THR A 140 -38.62 6.56 -21.28
C THR A 140 -38.61 6.80 -22.79
N ASP A 141 -39.74 6.54 -23.45
CA ASP A 141 -40.00 6.83 -24.84
C ASP A 141 -41.05 7.94 -24.96
N VAL A 142 -40.85 8.85 -25.87
CA VAL A 142 -41.77 9.98 -26.12
C VAL A 142 -42.33 9.91 -27.54
N TYR A 143 -43.65 10.05 -27.69
CA TYR A 143 -44.38 10.04 -28.97
C TYR A 143 -44.94 11.41 -29.23
N ASP A 144 -44.81 11.89 -30.45
CA ASP A 144 -45.40 13.18 -30.91
C ASP A 144 -46.87 12.98 -31.17
N ILE A 145 -47.71 13.71 -30.44
CA ILE A 145 -49.17 13.73 -30.59
C ILE A 145 -49.69 15.09 -31.03
N THR A 146 -48.83 15.91 -31.63
CA THR A 146 -49.23 17.22 -32.15
C THR A 146 -50.49 17.13 -33.02
N GLY A 147 -51.53 17.87 -32.66
CA GLY A 147 -52.80 17.91 -33.38
C GLY A 147 -53.72 16.70 -33.12
N LEU A 148 -53.38 15.83 -32.17
CA LEU A 148 -54.23 14.72 -31.78
C LEU A 148 -54.91 15.04 -30.43
N ASP A 149 -56.21 14.83 -30.33
CA ASP A 149 -56.97 14.92 -29.10
C ASP A 149 -57.22 13.49 -28.55
N LEU A 150 -56.40 13.11 -27.57
CA LEU A 150 -56.42 11.76 -27.00
C LEU A 150 -57.55 11.63 -25.97
N PRO A 151 -58.09 10.40 -25.78
CA PRO A 151 -59.07 10.12 -24.75
C PRO A 151 -58.58 10.55 -23.36
N ARG A 152 -59.42 11.20 -22.57
CA ARG A 152 -59.12 11.67 -21.21
C ARG A 152 -59.53 10.68 -20.11
N GLU A 153 -60.22 9.60 -20.47
CA GLU A 153 -60.54 8.54 -19.54
C GLU A 153 -59.36 7.59 -19.35
N VAL A 154 -58.93 7.39 -18.14
CA VAL A 154 -57.76 6.52 -17.78
C VAL A 154 -58.22 5.43 -16.81
N PRO A 155 -57.67 4.21 -16.92
CA PRO A 155 -56.72 3.76 -17.93
C PRO A 155 -57.39 3.65 -19.33
N TYR A 156 -56.74 4.17 -20.37
CA TYR A 156 -57.15 3.95 -21.75
C TYR A 156 -56.50 2.66 -22.29
N THR A 157 -57.29 1.71 -22.72
CA THR A 157 -56.83 0.38 -23.13
C THR A 157 -57.04 0.07 -24.63
N GLY A 158 -57.32 1.10 -25.44
CA GLY A 158 -57.58 0.90 -26.86
C GLY A 158 -58.91 0.21 -27.12
N ALA A 159 -59.96 0.53 -26.35
CA ALA A 159 -61.23 -0.15 -26.46
C ALA A 159 -61.82 0.03 -27.89
N PRO A 160 -62.29 -1.06 -28.54
CA PRO A 160 -62.72 -1.06 -29.95
C PRO A 160 -63.95 -0.18 -30.26
N ASN A 161 -64.58 0.34 -29.23
CA ASN A 161 -65.77 1.19 -29.36
C ASN A 161 -65.50 2.69 -29.23
N ILE A 162 -64.26 3.10 -29.00
CA ILE A 162 -63.86 4.50 -28.92
C ILE A 162 -63.07 4.85 -30.18
N VAL A 163 -63.59 5.75 -30.94
CA VAL A 163 -62.89 6.29 -32.13
C VAL A 163 -61.88 7.31 -31.64
N ALA A 164 -60.71 6.80 -31.24
CA ALA A 164 -59.58 7.64 -30.84
C ALA A 164 -58.60 7.84 -32.01
N PRO A 165 -57.93 8.98 -32.09
CA PRO A 165 -56.91 9.20 -33.12
C PRO A 165 -55.73 8.24 -32.89
N LEU A 166 -55.24 7.65 -33.97
CA LEU A 166 -54.09 6.75 -33.90
C LEU A 166 -52.78 7.55 -33.70
N VAL A 167 -51.98 7.18 -32.72
CA VAL A 167 -50.68 7.83 -32.43
C VAL A 167 -49.57 7.30 -33.37
N PRO A 168 -48.42 7.96 -33.47
CA PRO A 168 -47.27 7.43 -34.22
C PRO A 168 -46.87 6.03 -33.73
N ASN A 169 -46.43 5.17 -34.66
CA ASN A 169 -46.02 3.80 -34.33
C ASN A 169 -44.57 3.67 -33.84
N GLN A 170 -43.83 4.76 -33.77
CA GLN A 170 -42.47 4.83 -33.26
C GLN A 170 -42.28 6.08 -32.40
N PRO A 171 -41.42 6.05 -31.40
CA PRO A 171 -41.10 7.23 -30.63
C PRO A 171 -40.40 8.28 -31.47
N VAL A 172 -40.38 9.52 -31.02
CA VAL A 172 -39.60 10.60 -31.63
C VAL A 172 -38.13 10.17 -31.67
N ALA A 173 -37.48 10.33 -32.81
CA ALA A 173 -36.10 9.95 -33.02
C ALA A 173 -35.20 10.60 -31.97
N GLY A 174 -34.38 9.81 -31.29
CA GLY A 174 -33.49 10.25 -30.22
C GLY A 174 -34.17 10.61 -28.90
N SER A 175 -35.49 10.40 -28.75
CA SER A 175 -36.22 10.71 -27.50
C SER A 175 -36.05 9.65 -26.40
N ARG A 176 -35.60 8.45 -26.76
CA ARG A 176 -35.39 7.38 -25.73
C ARG A 176 -34.35 7.79 -24.75
N LEU A 177 -34.75 7.92 -23.49
CA LEU A 177 -33.89 8.24 -22.35
C LEU A 177 -33.78 7.02 -21.44
N PHE A 178 -32.54 6.63 -21.07
CA PHE A 178 -32.29 5.65 -20.05
C PHE A 178 -31.88 6.37 -18.77
N THR A 179 -32.63 6.16 -17.70
CA THR A 179 -32.35 6.74 -16.38
C THR A 179 -31.88 5.65 -15.44
N PRO A 180 -30.58 5.61 -15.09
CA PRO A 180 -30.05 4.69 -14.10
C PRO A 180 -30.35 5.20 -12.68
N THR A 181 -30.78 4.31 -11.81
CA THR A 181 -30.96 4.57 -10.38
C THR A 181 -30.10 3.58 -9.60
N LEU A 182 -29.17 4.08 -8.78
CA LEU A 182 -28.29 3.23 -7.99
C LEU A 182 -29.10 2.36 -7.04
N ARG A 183 -28.91 1.03 -7.12
CA ARG A 183 -29.53 0.03 -6.25
C ARG A 183 -28.59 -0.44 -5.16
N THR A 184 -27.39 -0.88 -5.57
CA THR A 184 -26.35 -1.37 -4.62
C THR A 184 -24.97 -0.94 -5.06
N SER A 185 -24.07 -0.86 -4.08
CA SER A 185 -22.65 -0.64 -4.33
C SER A 185 -21.87 -1.66 -3.50
N ASP A 186 -21.16 -2.55 -4.19
CA ASP A 186 -20.27 -3.53 -3.57
C ASP A 186 -18.82 -3.09 -3.69
N ILE A 187 -18.07 -3.21 -2.60
CA ILE A 187 -16.68 -2.75 -2.51
C ILE A 187 -15.78 -3.91 -2.12
N ALA A 188 -14.70 -4.10 -2.86
CA ALA A 188 -13.60 -4.95 -2.49
C ALA A 188 -12.35 -4.10 -2.25
N LEU A 189 -11.70 -4.32 -1.12
CA LEU A 189 -10.45 -3.66 -0.73
C LEU A 189 -9.36 -4.72 -0.64
N TRP A 190 -8.16 -4.38 -1.12
CA TRP A 190 -6.96 -5.17 -0.96
C TRP A 190 -5.89 -4.32 -0.30
N ASN A 191 -5.21 -4.91 0.67
CA ASN A 191 -4.04 -4.31 1.30
C ASN A 191 -2.93 -5.35 1.30
N ASP A 192 -1.80 -4.98 0.72
CA ASP A 192 -0.58 -5.78 0.79
C ASP A 192 0.32 -5.19 1.88
N THR A 193 0.67 -6.00 2.86
CA THR A 193 1.49 -5.61 4.00
C THR A 193 2.73 -6.49 4.08
N ILE A 194 3.84 -5.88 4.49
CA ILE A 194 5.09 -6.59 4.74
C ILE A 194 5.57 -6.40 6.18
N ASP A 195 6.15 -7.45 6.71
CA ASP A 195 6.96 -7.43 7.92
C ASP A 195 8.41 -7.75 7.54
N GLU A 196 9.35 -6.97 8.03
CA GLU A 196 10.77 -7.14 7.77
C GLU A 196 11.55 -7.12 9.09
N SER A 197 12.59 -7.95 9.18
CA SER A 197 13.55 -7.93 10.28
C SER A 197 14.96 -8.24 9.81
N LEU A 198 15.92 -7.66 10.51
CA LEU A 198 17.35 -7.90 10.34
C LEU A 198 17.97 -8.13 11.71
N ASP A 199 18.59 -9.29 11.88
CA ASP A 199 19.42 -9.63 13.03
C ASP A 199 20.88 -9.63 12.57
N LEU A 200 21.76 -8.91 13.24
CA LEU A 200 23.14 -8.70 12.86
C LEU A 200 24.06 -8.91 14.07
N ASP A 201 24.94 -9.87 13.96
CA ASP A 201 26.05 -10.14 14.89
C ASP A 201 27.35 -9.64 14.29
N THR A 202 28.09 -8.80 15.01
CA THR A 202 29.35 -8.23 14.54
C THR A 202 30.48 -8.51 15.52
N TRP A 203 31.53 -9.15 15.00
CA TRP A 203 32.83 -9.25 15.66
C TRP A 203 33.79 -8.25 15.05
N SER A 204 34.38 -7.38 15.89
CA SER A 204 35.38 -6.41 15.44
C SER A 204 36.76 -6.81 16.02
N LEU A 205 37.76 -6.87 15.15
CA LEU A 205 39.15 -7.01 15.47
C LEU A 205 39.90 -5.77 14.95
N ALA A 206 40.45 -4.98 15.85
CA ALA A 206 41.14 -3.75 15.47
C ALA A 206 42.60 -3.79 15.89
N PHE A 207 43.47 -3.30 15.00
CA PHE A 207 44.91 -3.17 15.22
C PHE A 207 45.34 -1.72 15.04
N GLY A 208 46.11 -1.20 15.95
CA GLY A 208 46.54 0.17 15.86
C GLY A 208 47.73 0.50 16.74
N ALA A 209 47.96 1.78 16.86
CA ALA A 209 48.95 2.35 17.78
C ALA A 209 48.28 3.34 18.74
N GLU A 210 48.79 3.40 19.93
CA GLU A 210 48.29 4.30 20.96
C GLU A 210 49.48 5.05 21.58
N ALA A 211 49.33 6.37 21.74
CA ALA A 211 50.24 7.22 22.49
C ALA A 211 49.53 7.69 23.75
N SER A 212 50.20 7.59 24.88
CA SER A 212 49.67 7.96 26.20
C SER A 212 50.60 8.98 26.87
N TYR A 213 49.99 9.90 27.59
CA TYR A 213 50.67 10.88 28.41
C TYR A 213 50.21 10.75 29.86
N ARG A 214 51.17 10.60 30.79
CA ARG A 214 50.94 10.56 32.21
C ARG A 214 51.13 11.92 32.82
N PHE A 215 50.06 12.53 33.36
CA PHE A 215 50.07 13.85 33.98
C PHE A 215 50.70 13.83 35.38
N ASP A 216 50.44 12.76 36.11
CA ASP A 216 50.98 12.49 37.43
C ASP A 216 51.05 10.94 37.66
N ASN A 217 51.28 10.51 38.91
CA ASN A 217 51.36 9.09 39.20
C ASN A 217 50.03 8.33 39.07
N ARG A 218 48.92 9.04 38.85
CA ARG A 218 47.57 8.41 38.82
C ARG A 218 46.77 8.67 37.56
N PHE A 219 46.94 9.83 36.93
CA PHE A 219 46.15 10.17 35.74
C PHE A 219 46.95 10.04 34.45
N HIS A 220 46.33 9.45 33.44
CA HIS A 220 46.86 9.40 32.10
C HIS A 220 45.77 9.66 31.08
N ALA A 221 46.12 10.18 29.90
CA ALA A 221 45.26 10.24 28.75
C ALA A 221 45.99 9.61 27.57
N SER A 222 45.22 9.04 26.64
CA SER A 222 45.80 8.45 25.46
C SER A 222 44.96 8.75 24.20
N LEU A 223 45.66 8.74 23.08
CA LEU A 223 45.09 8.81 21.73
C LEU A 223 45.57 7.61 20.93
N GLY A 224 44.63 6.93 20.26
CA GLY A 224 44.92 5.77 19.44
C GLY A 224 44.21 5.85 18.10
N ALA A 225 44.83 5.25 17.09
CA ALA A 225 44.24 5.08 15.78
C ALA A 225 44.71 3.76 15.17
N GLY A 226 43.91 3.22 14.27
CA GLY A 226 44.24 1.98 13.58
C GLY A 226 43.20 1.56 12.56
N ILE A 227 43.38 0.34 12.07
CA ILE A 227 42.45 -0.35 11.15
C ILE A 227 41.58 -1.32 11.95
N ALA A 228 40.37 -1.53 11.47
CA ALA A 228 39.42 -2.50 12.02
C ALA A 228 38.98 -3.48 10.94
N LEU A 229 38.86 -4.73 11.31
CA LEU A 229 38.29 -5.81 10.51
C LEU A 229 37.01 -6.25 11.23
N ASN A 230 35.86 -6.04 10.61
CA ASN A 230 34.58 -6.42 11.16
C ASN A 230 34.04 -7.63 10.40
N VAL A 231 33.73 -8.69 11.14
CA VAL A 231 33.05 -9.88 10.62
C VAL A 231 31.59 -9.75 11.03
N ALA A 232 30.75 -9.42 10.06
CA ALA A 232 29.33 -9.25 10.22
C ALA A 232 28.60 -10.51 9.76
N SER A 233 27.83 -11.15 10.62
CA SER A 233 26.95 -12.27 10.31
C SER A 233 25.51 -11.79 10.47
N TRP A 234 24.67 -11.99 9.45
CA TRP A 234 23.33 -11.45 9.45
C TRP A 234 22.28 -12.46 9.01
N LYS A 235 21.07 -12.27 9.52
CA LYS A 235 19.86 -12.95 9.11
C LYS A 235 18.78 -11.93 8.84
N ALA A 236 18.33 -11.86 7.60
CA ALA A 236 17.22 -11.03 7.18
C ALA A 236 15.99 -11.88 6.93
N MET A 237 14.83 -11.42 7.37
CA MET A 237 13.54 -12.08 7.13
C MET A 237 12.54 -11.08 6.58
N ARG A 238 11.71 -11.54 5.65
CA ARG A 238 10.58 -10.79 5.10
C ARG A 238 9.38 -11.70 4.99
N SER A 239 8.21 -11.22 5.40
CA SER A 239 6.92 -11.85 5.12
C SER A 239 5.96 -10.84 4.50
N ASN A 240 5.22 -11.30 3.49
CA ASN A 240 4.17 -10.54 2.83
C ASN A 240 2.82 -11.16 3.13
N GLN A 241 1.79 -10.34 3.28
CA GLN A 241 0.40 -10.76 3.39
C GLN A 241 -0.50 -9.88 2.54
N LEU A 242 -1.23 -10.48 1.59
CA LEU A 242 -2.28 -9.83 0.84
C LEU A 242 -3.62 -10.08 1.52
N LEU A 243 -4.19 -9.03 2.06
CA LEU A 243 -5.48 -9.02 2.73
C LEU A 243 -6.57 -8.56 1.76
N GLN A 244 -7.70 -9.26 1.74
CA GLN A 244 -8.91 -8.86 1.02
C GLN A 244 -10.04 -8.62 2.01
N GLN A 245 -10.77 -7.53 1.80
CA GLN A 245 -11.98 -7.21 2.55
C GLN A 245 -13.11 -6.90 1.55
N ILE A 246 -14.24 -7.59 1.66
CA ILE A 246 -15.44 -7.36 0.83
C ILE A 246 -16.48 -6.65 1.68
N ASN A 247 -16.94 -5.50 1.20
CA ASN A 247 -17.86 -4.60 1.87
C ASN A 247 -17.33 -4.25 3.28
N ASN A 248 -18.13 -4.49 4.32
CA ASN A 248 -17.76 -4.29 5.71
C ASN A 248 -17.41 -5.60 6.44
N GLY A 249 -17.10 -6.66 5.69
CA GLY A 249 -16.67 -7.94 6.25
C GLY A 249 -15.29 -7.85 6.93
N ALA A 250 -14.91 -8.89 7.65
CA ALA A 250 -13.56 -8.98 8.20
C ALA A 250 -12.53 -9.19 7.07
N PRO A 251 -11.33 -8.57 7.18
CA PRO A 251 -10.25 -8.86 6.24
C PRO A 251 -9.84 -10.33 6.29
N VAL A 252 -9.58 -10.93 5.14
CA VAL A 252 -9.13 -12.30 4.99
C VAL A 252 -7.80 -12.30 4.25
N VAL A 253 -6.83 -13.08 4.73
CA VAL A 253 -5.57 -13.30 4.03
C VAL A 253 -5.86 -14.20 2.82
N ILE A 254 -5.61 -13.69 1.62
CA ILE A 254 -5.83 -14.41 0.36
C ILE A 254 -4.54 -14.92 -0.26
N ASP A 255 -3.41 -14.30 0.10
CA ASP A 255 -2.08 -14.74 -0.29
C ASP A 255 -1.07 -14.38 0.79
N SER A 256 -0.04 -15.21 0.95
CA SER A 256 1.07 -14.94 1.84
C SER A 256 2.35 -15.56 1.33
N SER A 257 3.46 -14.86 1.49
CA SER A 257 4.78 -15.38 1.16
C SER A 257 5.78 -14.96 2.22
N SER A 258 6.82 -15.76 2.41
CA SER A 258 7.93 -15.45 3.28
C SER A 258 9.25 -15.77 2.59
N ALA A 259 10.27 -15.00 2.90
CA ALA A 259 11.64 -15.22 2.46
C ALA A 259 12.57 -14.95 3.63
N ASP A 260 13.62 -15.73 3.73
CA ASP A 260 14.73 -15.50 4.63
C ASP A 260 16.05 -15.57 3.85
N ASN A 261 17.05 -14.85 4.34
CA ASN A 261 18.38 -14.89 3.81
C ASN A 261 19.39 -14.73 4.95
N ILE A 262 20.45 -15.52 4.90
CA ILE A 262 21.52 -15.52 5.89
C ILE A 262 22.82 -15.29 5.16
N GLY A 263 23.67 -14.41 5.67
CA GLY A 263 24.94 -14.12 5.07
C GLY A 263 26.00 -13.72 6.08
N SER A 264 27.21 -13.58 5.59
CA SER A 264 28.32 -13.00 6.35
C SER A 264 29.18 -12.16 5.42
N SER A 265 29.74 -11.09 5.96
CA SER A 265 30.62 -10.17 5.23
C SER A 265 31.80 -9.78 6.10
N ILE A 266 32.92 -9.52 5.47
CA ILE A 266 34.10 -8.96 6.11
C ILE A 266 34.20 -7.51 5.63
N LEU A 267 34.14 -6.58 6.59
CA LEU A 267 34.11 -5.14 6.33
C LEU A 267 35.37 -4.51 6.92
N TRP A 268 36.03 -3.72 6.11
CA TRP A 268 37.20 -2.97 6.51
C TRP A 268 36.82 -1.61 7.04
N GLY A 269 37.56 -1.14 8.01
CA GLY A 269 37.38 0.18 8.60
C GLY A 269 38.63 0.72 9.22
N PHE A 270 38.51 1.92 9.75
CA PHE A 270 39.51 2.54 10.59
C PHE A 270 38.85 3.14 11.83
N TYR A 271 39.63 3.29 12.90
CA TYR A 271 39.14 3.88 14.13
C TYR A 271 40.06 4.99 14.63
N LEU A 272 39.46 5.91 15.36
CA LEU A 272 40.13 6.92 16.15
C LEU A 272 39.60 6.83 17.60
N GLN A 273 40.48 6.76 18.59
CA GLN A 273 40.08 6.60 19.98
C GLN A 273 40.79 7.61 20.86
N ALA A 274 40.11 8.18 21.85
CA ALA A 274 40.62 8.92 22.95
C ALA A 274 40.28 8.21 24.26
N SER A 275 41.21 8.13 25.21
CA SER A 275 40.89 7.58 26.50
C SER A 275 41.55 8.37 27.65
N ALA A 276 40.95 8.27 28.82
CA ALA A 276 41.47 8.80 30.06
C ALA A 276 41.40 7.73 31.13
N GLY A 277 42.48 7.57 31.92
CA GLY A 277 42.56 6.54 32.94
C GLY A 277 43.05 7.06 34.28
N TYR A 278 42.56 6.39 35.30
CA TYR A 278 42.97 6.63 36.70
C TYR A 278 43.56 5.34 37.28
N GLN A 279 44.83 5.40 37.75
CA GLN A 279 45.54 4.32 38.37
C GLN A 279 45.01 4.11 39.80
N LEU A 280 44.38 2.99 40.05
CA LEU A 280 43.87 2.62 41.37
C LEU A 280 44.99 2.15 42.30
N ASN A 281 45.91 1.34 41.76
CA ASN A 281 47.13 0.84 42.43
C ASN A 281 48.18 0.50 41.36
N GLU A 282 49.29 -0.13 41.75
CA GLU A 282 50.38 -0.46 40.82
C GLU A 282 49.98 -1.31 39.61
N SER A 283 48.94 -2.13 39.77
CA SER A 283 48.48 -3.05 38.71
C SER A 283 47.14 -2.71 38.11
N TRP A 284 46.26 -2.00 38.81
CA TRP A 284 44.90 -1.77 38.37
C TRP A 284 44.62 -0.31 38.00
N SER A 285 43.92 -0.11 36.88
CA SER A 285 43.45 1.21 36.46
C SER A 285 41.95 1.15 36.02
N LEU A 286 41.29 2.28 36.18
CA LEU A 286 39.96 2.51 35.59
C LEU A 286 40.17 3.38 34.36
N GLU A 287 39.56 3.03 33.21
CA GLU A 287 39.71 3.72 31.97
C GLU A 287 38.33 4.05 31.37
N VAL A 288 38.14 5.30 30.90
CA VAL A 288 37.01 5.73 30.09
C VAL A 288 37.55 5.95 28.69
N ASN A 289 36.84 5.50 27.67
CA ASN A 289 37.21 5.72 26.28
C ASN A 289 36.04 6.29 25.47
N LEU A 290 36.41 7.04 24.45
CA LEU A 290 35.55 7.50 23.39
C LEU A 290 36.21 7.08 22.07
N ARG A 291 35.47 6.40 21.21
CA ARG A 291 35.99 5.86 19.96
C ARG A 291 35.01 6.20 18.83
N HIS A 292 35.55 6.55 17.68
CA HIS A 292 34.84 6.69 16.43
C HIS A 292 35.35 5.63 15.47
N ASP A 293 34.43 4.84 14.93
CA ASP A 293 34.70 3.86 13.89
C ASP A 293 34.10 4.35 12.57
N HIS A 294 34.85 4.15 11.49
CA HIS A 294 34.34 4.30 10.11
C HIS A 294 34.55 2.96 9.41
N THR A 295 33.47 2.40 8.89
CA THR A 295 33.45 1.03 8.34
C THR A 295 32.75 1.05 6.99
N GLU A 296 33.10 0.14 6.09
CA GLU A 296 32.36 -0.13 4.88
C GLU A 296 30.91 -0.53 5.21
N ASP A 297 29.96 -0.14 4.36
CA ASP A 297 28.53 -0.47 4.51
C ASP A 297 28.29 -1.95 4.24
N LEU A 298 27.42 -2.55 5.05
CA LEU A 298 26.92 -3.90 4.86
C LEU A 298 25.66 -3.87 4.00
N ASN A 299 25.72 -4.45 2.81
CA ASN A 299 24.61 -4.53 1.88
C ASN A 299 24.09 -5.95 1.73
N GLY A 300 22.77 -6.10 1.62
CA GLY A 300 22.14 -7.40 1.39
C GLY A 300 20.72 -7.30 0.85
N SER A 301 20.11 -8.46 0.62
CA SER A 301 18.73 -8.51 0.12
C SER A 301 17.98 -9.72 0.65
N VAL A 302 16.64 -9.59 0.78
CA VAL A 302 15.74 -10.67 1.15
C VAL A 302 14.39 -10.49 0.47
N GLY A 303 13.90 -11.51 -0.25
CA GLY A 303 12.55 -11.54 -0.82
C GLY A 303 12.21 -10.32 -1.69
N GLY A 304 13.18 -9.72 -2.39
CA GLY A 304 13.01 -8.51 -3.21
C GLY A 304 13.21 -7.19 -2.47
N SER A 305 13.43 -7.18 -1.15
CA SER A 305 13.92 -6.03 -0.39
C SER A 305 15.44 -5.99 -0.37
N VAL A 306 16.00 -4.78 -0.38
CA VAL A 306 17.43 -4.51 -0.20
C VAL A 306 17.60 -3.81 1.13
N PHE A 307 18.62 -4.15 1.86
CA PHE A 307 19.01 -3.45 3.07
C PHE A 307 20.45 -2.96 2.98
N ASP A 308 20.72 -1.88 3.68
CA ASP A 308 22.02 -1.26 3.83
C ASP A 308 22.20 -0.91 5.31
N VAL A 309 23.34 -1.30 5.90
CA VAL A 309 23.64 -1.06 7.29
C VAL A 309 24.97 -0.33 7.38
N ASP A 310 24.93 0.90 7.86
CA ASP A 310 26.12 1.68 8.23
C ASP A 310 26.52 1.30 9.67
N LEU A 311 27.70 0.72 9.82
CA LEU A 311 28.30 0.36 11.10
C LEU A 311 29.26 1.44 11.63
N SER A 312 29.35 2.57 10.95
CA SER A 312 30.14 3.71 11.39
C SER A 312 29.47 4.42 12.56
N GLY A 313 30.24 4.92 13.51
CA GLY A 313 29.63 5.65 14.61
C GLY A 313 30.57 5.93 15.77
N PHE A 314 29.99 6.54 16.81
CA PHE A 314 30.67 6.80 18.06
C PHE A 314 30.31 5.77 19.12
N SER A 315 31.31 5.33 19.88
CA SER A 315 31.12 4.51 21.07
C SER A 315 31.84 5.10 22.28
N ALA A 316 31.21 4.93 23.44
CA ALA A 316 31.80 5.28 24.71
C ALA A 316 31.91 4.03 25.59
N GLY A 317 33.01 3.86 26.27
CA GLY A 317 33.26 2.65 27.08
C GLY A 317 33.88 2.96 28.45
N LEU A 318 33.61 2.06 29.37
CA LEU A 318 34.24 2.02 30.69
C LEU A 318 34.96 0.68 30.84
N GLY A 319 36.22 0.70 31.24
CA GLY A 319 37.02 -0.51 31.35
C GLY A 319 37.87 -0.54 32.62
N LEU A 320 38.20 -1.76 33.03
CA LEU A 320 39.23 -2.05 34.05
C LEU A 320 40.50 -2.53 33.35
N GLY A 321 41.61 -1.84 33.59
CA GLY A 321 42.92 -2.20 33.06
C GLY A 321 43.76 -2.92 34.12
N TYR A 322 44.52 -3.92 33.68
CA TYR A 322 45.54 -4.60 34.49
C TYR A 322 46.90 -4.49 33.80
N SER A 323 47.87 -4.02 34.53
CA SER A 323 49.26 -3.90 34.08
C SER A 323 50.13 -4.96 34.74
N PHE A 324 50.97 -5.64 33.97
CA PHE A 324 51.88 -6.70 34.42
C PHE A 324 53.31 -6.43 34.00
#